data_ccdc97f4f7deefb5fb9afcdeeb13ca85
#
_entry.id   ccdc97f4f7deefb5fb9afcdeeb13ca85
#
_cell.length_a   1.000
_cell.length_b   1.000
_cell.length_c   1.000
_cell.angle_alpha   90.00
_cell.angle_beta   90.00
_cell.angle_gamma   90.00
#
_symmetry.space_group_name_H-M   'P 1'
#
loop_
_entity.id
_entity.type
_entity.pdbx_description
1 polymer ?
#
loop_
_entity_poly.entity_id
_entity_poly.type
_entity_poly.pdbx_seq_one_letter_code
_entity_poly.pdbx_strand_id
1 'polypeptide(L)'
;IIGLIMTVVTIALIILWLSTDVLRQNMGVILLIIGIGWMLIAAFFLYKLLLSTEKIDQLRDDYNLGEETIETPDGLTEETPVLKSRKYNLAGRPDYMIKENNLRIPVEVKTGRRPKAPFFSHVLQIGAYCLLSEETFRTSPSHGQIRYGFENEPHNVEWEPKLKTLVIEKIEEMNDIREGRTKAHRNHKRVGKCNSCSRRKGCPERLRN
;
A
#
# COMPACT_ATOMS: atom_id res chain seq x y z
N ILE A 1 17.29 6.81 16.95
CA ILE A 1 17.54 8.12 17.59
C ILE A 1 17.50 7.98 19.11
N ILE A 2 16.43 7.42 19.72
CA ILE A 2 16.32 7.25 21.18
C ILE A 2 17.46 6.39 21.75
N GLY A 3 17.82 5.27 21.09
CA GLY A 3 18.93 4.42 21.50
C GLY A 3 20.27 5.15 21.49
N LEU A 4 20.52 6.01 20.48
CA LEU A 4 21.74 6.81 20.39
C LEU A 4 21.84 7.86 21.53
N ILE A 5 20.72 8.50 21.86
CA ILE A 5 20.65 9.48 22.96
C ILE A 5 20.94 8.78 24.29
N MET A 6 20.36 7.58 24.53
CA MET A 6 20.58 6.82 25.75
C MET A 6 22.03 6.33 25.89
N THR A 7 22.69 5.94 24.77
CA THR A 7 24.12 5.58 24.82
C THR A 7 25.01 6.78 25.14
N VAL A 8 24.72 7.96 24.58
CA VAL A 8 25.46 9.19 24.90
C VAL A 8 25.29 9.58 26.37
N VAL A 9 24.07 9.48 26.92
CA VAL A 9 23.79 9.78 28.34
C VAL A 9 24.50 8.77 29.25
N THR A 10 24.51 7.47 28.93
CA THR A 10 25.23 6.49 29.75
C THR A 10 26.75 6.72 29.74
N ILE A 11 27.35 7.05 28.58
CA ILE A 11 28.77 7.37 28.47
C ILE A 11 29.10 8.63 29.29
N ALA A 12 28.27 9.68 29.21
CA ALA A 12 28.44 10.90 30.01
C ALA A 12 28.39 10.63 31.53
N LEU A 13 27.46 9.77 31.98
CA LEU A 13 27.37 9.37 33.39
C LEU A 13 28.58 8.55 33.85
N ILE A 14 29.13 7.68 33.00
CA ILE A 14 30.37 6.93 33.31
C ILE A 14 31.56 7.88 33.41
N ILE A 15 31.70 8.87 32.52
CA ILE A 15 32.75 9.87 32.58
C ILE A 15 32.64 10.73 33.86
N LEU A 16 31.43 11.17 34.17
CA LEU A 16 31.16 11.92 35.41
C LEU A 16 31.48 11.12 36.66
N TRP A 17 31.17 9.79 36.63
CA TRP A 17 31.50 8.86 37.75
C TRP A 17 33.00 8.70 37.94
N LEU A 18 33.80 8.63 36.86
CA LEU A 18 35.26 8.55 36.96
C LEU A 18 35.89 9.81 37.60
N SER A 19 35.15 10.91 37.65
CA SER A 19 35.62 12.22 38.13
C SER A 19 35.14 12.55 39.59
N THR A 20 34.27 11.74 40.21
CA THR A 20 33.72 12.05 41.58
C THR A 20 33.69 10.84 42.49
N ASP A 21 34.23 10.97 43.72
CA ASP A 21 34.23 9.93 44.75
C ASP A 21 32.84 9.58 45.25
N VAL A 22 31.89 10.50 45.22
CA VAL A 22 30.49 10.29 45.67
C VAL A 22 29.76 9.30 44.74
N LEU A 23 29.99 9.38 43.46
CA LEU A 23 29.43 8.44 42.47
C LEU A 23 30.07 7.07 42.56
N ARG A 24 31.35 6.99 42.92
CA ARG A 24 32.08 5.74 43.12
C ARG A 24 31.51 4.89 44.30
N GLN A 25 31.08 5.55 45.38
CA GLN A 25 30.50 4.87 46.55
C GLN A 25 29.11 4.25 46.22
N ASN A 26 28.35 4.80 45.30
CA ASN A 26 26.99 4.36 44.94
C ASN A 26 26.90 3.67 43.55
N MET A 27 28.04 3.28 42.97
CA MET A 27 28.09 2.71 41.62
C MET A 27 27.17 1.51 41.41
N GLY A 28 27.11 0.59 42.41
CA GLY A 28 26.27 -0.60 42.29
C GLY A 28 24.79 -0.28 42.14
N VAL A 29 24.31 0.73 42.87
CA VAL A 29 22.91 1.19 42.80
C VAL A 29 22.64 1.88 41.46
N ILE A 30 23.57 2.70 40.97
CA ILE A 30 23.43 3.41 39.66
C ILE A 30 23.38 2.42 38.51
N LEU A 31 24.27 1.43 38.47
CA LEU A 31 24.28 0.37 37.46
C LEU A 31 23.02 -0.47 37.51
N LEU A 32 22.49 -0.76 38.70
CA LEU A 32 21.23 -1.49 38.85
C LEU A 32 20.05 -0.68 38.29
N ILE A 33 19.96 0.61 38.59
CA ILE A 33 18.90 1.49 38.03
C ILE A 33 18.98 1.57 36.51
N ILE A 34 20.19 1.74 35.96
CA ILE A 34 20.40 1.76 34.51
C ILE A 34 20.00 0.40 33.89
N GLY A 35 20.39 -0.71 34.52
CA GLY A 35 20.02 -2.05 34.02
C GLY A 35 18.51 -2.29 34.02
N ILE A 36 17.81 -1.88 35.06
CA ILE A 36 16.34 -1.94 35.12
C ILE A 36 15.73 -1.05 34.04
N GLY A 37 16.25 0.17 33.87
CA GLY A 37 15.79 1.08 32.80
C GLY A 37 15.91 0.48 31.39
N TRP A 38 17.03 -0.15 31.09
CA TRP A 38 17.23 -0.87 29.82
C TRP A 38 16.30 -2.05 29.66
N MET A 39 16.05 -2.82 30.72
CA MET A 39 15.13 -3.96 30.70
C MET A 39 13.68 -3.50 30.43
N LEU A 40 13.24 -2.40 31.04
CA LEU A 40 11.91 -1.84 30.80
C LEU A 40 11.75 -1.31 29.37
N ILE A 41 12.78 -0.67 28.81
CA ILE A 41 12.79 -0.19 27.44
C ILE A 41 12.72 -1.39 26.46
N ALA A 42 13.53 -2.42 26.68
CA ALA A 42 13.51 -3.64 25.87
C ALA A 42 12.14 -4.34 25.92
N ALA A 43 11.57 -4.48 27.14
CA ALA A 43 10.23 -5.05 27.34
C ALA A 43 9.15 -4.23 26.63
N PHE A 44 9.23 -2.89 26.67
CA PHE A 44 8.29 -2.02 25.96
C PHE A 44 8.38 -2.20 24.43
N PHE A 45 9.58 -2.30 23.85
CA PHE A 45 9.75 -2.56 22.42
C PHE A 45 9.27 -3.95 22.04
N LEU A 46 9.54 -4.98 22.85
CA LEU A 46 9.04 -6.33 22.63
C LEU A 46 7.51 -6.37 22.70
N TYR A 47 6.91 -5.72 23.67
CA TYR A 47 5.45 -5.58 23.79
C TYR A 47 4.84 -4.90 22.56
N LYS A 48 5.45 -3.81 22.09
CA LYS A 48 5.04 -3.13 20.87
C LYS A 48 5.15 -4.03 19.64
N LEU A 49 6.19 -4.85 19.56
CA LEU A 49 6.38 -5.82 18.47
C LEU A 49 5.28 -6.89 18.48
N LEU A 50 4.99 -7.47 19.66
CA LEU A 50 3.93 -8.47 19.82
C LEU A 50 2.55 -7.93 19.47
N LEU A 51 2.22 -6.71 19.93
CA LEU A 51 0.96 -6.05 19.54
C LEU A 51 0.89 -5.76 18.03
N SER A 52 2.03 -5.53 17.39
CA SER A 52 2.10 -5.33 15.94
C SER A 52 1.81 -6.62 15.18
N THR A 53 2.32 -7.77 15.65
CA THR A 53 2.04 -9.08 15.04
C THR A 53 0.60 -9.50 15.22
N GLU A 54 0.02 -9.36 16.41
CA GLU A 54 -1.41 -9.63 16.64
C GLU A 54 -2.31 -8.80 15.74
N LYS A 55 -1.97 -7.52 15.56
CA LYS A 55 -2.74 -6.63 14.68
C LYS A 55 -2.65 -7.03 13.20
N ILE A 56 -1.52 -7.62 12.79
CA ILE A 56 -1.34 -8.15 11.43
C ILE A 56 -2.14 -9.43 11.26
N ASP A 57 -2.12 -10.32 12.25
CA ASP A 57 -2.89 -11.56 12.19
C ASP A 57 -4.40 -11.26 12.21
N GLN A 58 -4.87 -10.30 13.03
CA GLN A 58 -6.23 -9.82 12.99
C GLN A 58 -6.60 -9.21 11.63
N LEU A 59 -5.72 -8.38 11.04
CA LEU A 59 -5.93 -7.86 9.70
C LEU A 59 -5.96 -8.96 8.65
N ARG A 60 -5.15 -10.02 8.80
CA ARG A 60 -5.18 -11.20 7.93
C ARG A 60 -6.53 -11.92 7.99
N ASP A 61 -7.04 -12.15 9.21
CA ASP A 61 -8.33 -12.79 9.42
C ASP A 61 -9.48 -11.91 8.93
N ASP A 62 -9.45 -10.60 9.22
CA ASP A 62 -10.44 -9.63 8.77
C ASP A 62 -10.49 -9.51 7.24
N TYR A 63 -9.34 -9.66 6.57
CA TYR A 63 -9.25 -9.64 5.09
C TYR A 63 -9.45 -11.02 4.46
N ASN A 64 -9.70 -12.06 5.26
CA ASN A 64 -9.83 -13.46 4.81
C ASN A 64 -8.66 -13.86 3.87
N LEU A 65 -7.45 -13.38 4.22
CA LEU A 65 -6.22 -13.69 3.52
C LEU A 65 -5.76 -15.05 4.05
N GLY A 66 -6.04 -16.13 3.28
CA GLY A 66 -5.53 -17.46 3.58
C GLY A 66 -4.01 -17.49 3.74
N GLU A 67 -3.41 -18.68 3.85
CA GLU A 67 -1.95 -18.89 3.93
C GLU A 67 -1.17 -18.45 2.67
N GLU A 68 -1.84 -17.75 1.75
CA GLU A 68 -1.23 -17.15 0.56
C GLU A 68 -0.19 -16.12 0.97
N THR A 69 1.03 -16.30 0.50
CA THR A 69 2.14 -15.42 0.83
C THR A 69 1.91 -14.05 0.19
N ILE A 70 1.51 -13.07 1.01
CA ILE A 70 1.50 -11.67 0.57
C ILE A 70 2.95 -11.27 0.38
N GLU A 71 3.36 -11.05 -0.87
CA GLU A 71 4.62 -10.36 -1.13
C GLU A 71 4.45 -8.88 -0.79
N THR A 72 4.62 -8.56 0.48
CA THR A 72 5.11 -7.24 0.84
C THR A 72 6.63 -7.30 0.70
N PRO A 73 7.27 -6.39 -0.03
CA PRO A 73 8.71 -6.33 -0.04
C PRO A 73 9.20 -6.16 1.41
N ASP A 74 10.08 -7.05 1.82
CA ASP A 74 10.78 -7.10 3.10
C ASP A 74 10.31 -6.17 4.22
N GLY A 75 9.45 -6.69 5.10
CA GLY A 75 9.12 -6.05 6.38
C GLY A 75 7.90 -5.15 6.35
N LEU A 76 7.11 -5.25 7.35
CA LEU A 76 5.82 -4.70 7.75
C LEU A 76 5.53 -3.19 7.49
N THR A 77 6.32 -2.49 6.68
CA THR A 77 6.21 -1.05 6.42
C THR A 77 6.57 -0.62 4.99
N GLU A 78 6.95 -1.51 4.09
CA GLU A 78 7.30 -1.09 2.74
C GLU A 78 6.08 -1.09 1.82
N GLU A 79 5.83 0.07 1.25
CA GLU A 79 4.79 0.30 0.25
C GLU A 79 5.04 -0.57 -0.99
N THR A 80 3.99 -1.14 -1.56
CA THR A 80 4.07 -1.87 -2.83
C THR A 80 4.82 -1.03 -3.88
N PRO A 81 5.78 -1.59 -4.60
CA PRO A 81 6.57 -0.83 -5.56
C PRO A 81 5.68 -0.27 -6.68
N VAL A 82 6.05 0.91 -7.16
CA VAL A 82 5.40 1.48 -8.35
C VAL A 82 5.78 0.66 -9.57
N LEU A 83 4.82 -0.06 -10.13
CA LEU A 83 4.98 -0.78 -11.38
C LEU A 83 4.98 0.21 -12.55
N LYS A 84 5.85 0.00 -13.53
CA LYS A 84 6.00 0.93 -14.68
C LYS A 84 6.15 0.15 -15.98
N SER A 85 5.43 0.59 -17.00
CA SER A 85 5.62 0.14 -18.37
C SER A 85 5.95 1.33 -19.28
N ARG A 86 7.14 1.30 -19.87
CA ARG A 86 7.52 2.28 -20.89
C ARG A 86 6.74 2.07 -22.20
N LYS A 87 6.44 0.82 -22.53
CA LYS A 87 5.70 0.45 -23.73
C LYS A 87 4.33 1.10 -23.80
N TYR A 88 3.61 1.12 -22.67
CA TYR A 88 2.26 1.67 -22.58
C TYR A 88 2.24 3.08 -21.97
N ASN A 89 3.41 3.63 -21.60
CA ASN A 89 3.53 4.91 -20.91
C ASN A 89 2.60 4.97 -19.67
N LEU A 90 2.60 3.89 -18.91
CA LEU A 90 1.73 3.64 -17.78
C LEU A 90 2.55 3.39 -16.52
N ALA A 91 2.10 3.94 -15.41
CA ALA A 91 2.60 3.61 -14.08
C ALA A 91 1.43 3.46 -13.11
N GLY A 92 1.58 2.58 -12.15
CA GLY A 92 0.56 2.37 -11.13
C GLY A 92 1.14 1.62 -9.93
N ARG A 93 0.43 1.72 -8.82
CA ARG A 93 0.78 1.03 -7.57
C ARG A 93 -0.49 0.34 -7.10
N PRO A 94 -0.59 -1.00 -7.16
CA PRO A 94 -1.65 -1.72 -6.48
C PRO A 94 -1.48 -1.58 -4.97
N ASP A 95 -2.56 -1.71 -4.21
CA ASP A 95 -2.49 -1.61 -2.75
C ASP A 95 -1.61 -2.72 -2.16
N TYR A 96 -1.71 -3.94 -2.70
CA TYR A 96 -0.78 -5.04 -2.43
C TYR A 96 -0.80 -6.08 -3.55
N MET A 97 0.08 -7.07 -3.47
CA MET A 97 0.16 -8.17 -4.42
C MET A 97 0.14 -9.51 -3.68
N ILE A 98 -0.60 -10.47 -4.23
CA ILE A 98 -0.60 -11.84 -3.75
C ILE A 98 0.29 -12.69 -4.66
N LYS A 99 1.11 -13.53 -4.06
CA LYS A 99 1.92 -14.51 -4.80
C LYS A 99 1.23 -15.86 -4.79
N GLU A 100 0.77 -16.28 -5.93
CA GLU A 100 0.21 -17.61 -6.15
C GLU A 100 1.08 -18.38 -7.16
N ASN A 101 1.65 -19.51 -6.77
CA ASN A 101 2.38 -20.40 -7.69
C ASN A 101 3.33 -19.69 -8.68
N ASN A 102 4.05 -18.67 -8.27
CA ASN A 102 4.92 -17.82 -9.10
C ASN A 102 4.19 -16.72 -9.90
N LEU A 103 2.88 -16.59 -9.80
CA LEU A 103 2.12 -15.46 -10.35
C LEU A 103 2.05 -14.32 -9.35
N ARG A 104 1.94 -13.11 -9.84
CA ARG A 104 1.77 -11.88 -9.05
C ARG A 104 0.39 -11.31 -9.31
N ILE A 105 -0.54 -11.57 -8.40
CA ILE A 105 -1.93 -11.15 -8.49
C ILE A 105 -2.08 -9.76 -7.85
N PRO A 106 -2.37 -8.71 -8.62
CA PRO A 106 -2.57 -7.38 -8.04
C PRO A 106 -3.91 -7.29 -7.32
N VAL A 107 -3.93 -6.58 -6.20
CA VAL A 107 -5.13 -6.35 -5.38
C VAL A 107 -5.32 -4.86 -5.16
N GLU A 108 -6.54 -4.41 -5.34
CA GLU A 108 -7.00 -3.06 -5.07
C GLU A 108 -8.08 -3.05 -4.01
N VAL A 109 -7.90 -2.27 -2.96
CA VAL A 109 -8.86 -2.12 -1.86
C VAL A 109 -9.70 -0.86 -2.08
N LYS A 110 -11.00 -0.97 -1.97
CA LYS A 110 -11.94 0.14 -2.07
C LYS A 110 -12.64 0.35 -0.74
N THR A 111 -12.51 1.54 -0.19
CA THR A 111 -13.29 1.96 0.97
C THR A 111 -14.74 2.20 0.52
N GLY A 112 -15.66 1.46 1.03
CA GLY A 112 -17.07 1.65 0.70
C GLY A 112 -17.85 0.35 0.66
N ARG A 113 -19.17 0.49 0.50
CA ARG A 113 -20.08 -0.65 0.44
C ARG A 113 -19.82 -1.49 -0.81
N ARG A 114 -19.76 -2.81 -0.65
CA ARG A 114 -19.62 -3.75 -1.76
C ARG A 114 -20.79 -3.63 -2.73
N PRO A 115 -20.55 -3.35 -4.03
CA PRO A 115 -21.60 -3.39 -5.04
C PRO A 115 -21.88 -4.84 -5.44
N LYS A 116 -23.04 -5.09 -6.08
CA LYS A 116 -23.38 -6.42 -6.63
C LYS A 116 -22.35 -6.90 -7.68
N ALA A 117 -21.80 -5.97 -8.44
CA ALA A 117 -20.70 -6.20 -9.39
C ALA A 117 -19.73 -5.03 -9.33
N PRO A 118 -18.42 -5.23 -9.61
CA PRO A 118 -17.46 -4.17 -9.63
C PRO A 118 -17.82 -3.05 -10.63
N PHE A 119 -17.53 -1.80 -10.24
CA PHE A 119 -17.69 -0.70 -11.17
C PHE A 119 -16.71 -0.83 -12.34
N PHE A 120 -17.14 -0.48 -13.55
CA PHE A 120 -16.32 -0.57 -14.74
C PHE A 120 -14.95 0.15 -14.61
N SER A 121 -14.92 1.30 -13.94
CA SER A 121 -13.67 2.00 -13.65
C SER A 121 -12.70 1.21 -12.77
N HIS A 122 -13.22 0.43 -11.82
CA HIS A 122 -12.40 -0.43 -10.97
C HIS A 122 -11.90 -1.65 -11.73
N VAL A 123 -12.72 -2.20 -12.63
CA VAL A 123 -12.30 -3.29 -13.54
C VAL A 123 -11.16 -2.83 -14.45
N LEU A 124 -11.25 -1.62 -15.02
CA LEU A 124 -10.16 -1.04 -15.81
C LEU A 124 -8.90 -0.78 -14.99
N GLN A 125 -9.04 -0.31 -13.75
CA GLN A 125 -7.92 -0.06 -12.87
C GLN A 125 -7.17 -1.36 -12.54
N ILE A 126 -7.89 -2.40 -12.11
CA ILE A 126 -7.26 -3.69 -11.82
C ILE A 126 -6.68 -4.35 -13.06
N GLY A 127 -7.34 -4.22 -14.22
CA GLY A 127 -6.80 -4.67 -15.50
C GLY A 127 -5.50 -3.95 -15.88
N ALA A 128 -5.39 -2.64 -15.60
CA ALA A 128 -4.16 -1.89 -15.80
C ALA A 128 -3.03 -2.40 -14.87
N TYR A 129 -3.34 -2.80 -13.64
CA TYR A 129 -2.37 -3.41 -12.74
C TYR A 129 -1.97 -4.82 -13.20
N CYS A 130 -2.89 -5.62 -13.74
CA CYS A 130 -2.55 -6.91 -14.37
C CYS A 130 -1.58 -6.72 -15.56
N LEU A 131 -1.82 -5.72 -16.41
CA LEU A 131 -0.92 -5.38 -17.51
C LEU A 131 0.47 -4.96 -17.01
N LEU A 132 0.54 -4.13 -15.98
CA LEU A 132 1.79 -3.70 -15.37
C LEU A 132 2.52 -4.86 -14.68
N SER A 133 1.79 -5.77 -14.03
CA SER A 133 2.33 -6.99 -13.42
C SER A 133 2.97 -7.89 -14.49
N GLU A 134 2.26 -8.13 -15.60
CA GLU A 134 2.77 -8.91 -16.72
C GLU A 134 4.06 -8.32 -17.31
N GLU A 135 4.11 -7.00 -17.52
CA GLU A 135 5.30 -6.30 -18.05
C GLU A 135 6.49 -6.34 -17.07
N THR A 136 6.21 -6.19 -15.77
CA THR A 136 7.25 -6.11 -14.74
C THR A 136 7.84 -7.49 -14.39
N PHE A 137 6.97 -8.48 -14.19
CA PHE A 137 7.39 -9.81 -13.70
C PHE A 137 7.53 -10.85 -14.80
N ARG A 138 7.19 -10.51 -16.05
CA ARG A 138 7.24 -11.42 -17.21
C ARG A 138 6.38 -12.68 -17.06
N THR A 139 5.41 -12.64 -16.16
CA THR A 139 4.42 -13.69 -15.92
C THR A 139 3.04 -13.05 -15.94
N SER A 140 2.12 -13.64 -16.71
CA SER A 140 0.75 -13.11 -16.80
C SER A 140 -0.05 -13.57 -15.59
N PRO A 141 -0.62 -12.67 -14.78
CA PRO A 141 -1.54 -13.07 -13.73
C PRO A 141 -2.79 -13.72 -14.34
N SER A 142 -3.40 -14.66 -13.63
CA SER A 142 -4.67 -15.26 -14.04
C SER A 142 -5.84 -14.27 -13.90
N HIS A 143 -5.78 -13.45 -12.87
CA HIS A 143 -6.80 -12.48 -12.52
C HIS A 143 -6.20 -11.32 -11.73
N GLY A 144 -7.00 -10.31 -11.42
CA GLY A 144 -6.75 -9.31 -10.39
C GLY A 144 -7.91 -9.28 -9.40
N GLN A 145 -7.69 -8.78 -8.19
CA GLN A 145 -8.69 -8.75 -7.13
C GLN A 145 -9.12 -7.33 -6.77
N ILE A 146 -10.42 -7.13 -6.55
CA ILE A 146 -10.98 -5.90 -6.00
C ILE A 146 -11.68 -6.23 -4.70
N ARG A 147 -11.21 -5.64 -3.59
CA ARG A 147 -11.82 -5.79 -2.26
C ARG A 147 -12.60 -4.54 -1.88
N TYR A 148 -13.85 -4.72 -1.44
CA TYR A 148 -14.69 -3.64 -0.93
C TYR A 148 -14.92 -3.80 0.56
N GLY A 149 -14.31 -2.93 1.38
CA GLY A 149 -14.34 -3.08 2.84
C GLY A 149 -13.54 -4.27 3.34
N PHE A 150 -13.66 -4.54 4.63
CA PHE A 150 -12.83 -5.52 5.33
C PHE A 150 -13.44 -6.94 5.41
N GLU A 151 -14.76 -7.05 5.35
CA GLU A 151 -15.49 -8.29 5.67
C GLU A 151 -15.96 -9.09 4.44
N ASN A 152 -15.64 -8.65 3.23
CA ASN A 152 -16.22 -9.23 2.03
C ASN A 152 -15.20 -10.03 1.23
N GLU A 153 -15.64 -11.14 0.66
CA GLU A 153 -14.88 -11.86 -0.35
C GLU A 153 -14.47 -10.92 -1.50
N PRO A 154 -13.25 -11.07 -2.05
CA PRO A 154 -12.82 -10.27 -3.17
C PRO A 154 -13.66 -10.54 -4.41
N HIS A 155 -13.81 -9.53 -5.26
CA HIS A 155 -14.25 -9.74 -6.64
C HIS A 155 -13.03 -10.08 -7.49
N ASN A 156 -12.96 -11.31 -7.98
CA ASN A 156 -11.95 -11.69 -8.97
C ASN A 156 -12.35 -11.15 -10.33
N VAL A 157 -11.40 -10.55 -11.00
CA VAL A 157 -11.53 -10.00 -12.36
C VAL A 157 -10.55 -10.77 -13.23
N GLU A 158 -11.07 -11.71 -14.03
CA GLU A 158 -10.27 -12.55 -14.90
C GLU A 158 -9.47 -11.71 -15.90
N TRP A 159 -8.16 -12.02 -16.02
CA TRP A 159 -7.26 -11.33 -16.95
C TRP A 159 -7.30 -11.99 -18.33
N GLU A 160 -8.43 -11.81 -19.01
CA GLU A 160 -8.69 -12.37 -20.33
C GLU A 160 -8.18 -11.48 -21.46
N PRO A 161 -7.92 -12.02 -22.66
CA PRO A 161 -7.51 -11.24 -23.83
C PRO A 161 -8.44 -10.09 -24.15
N LYS A 162 -9.77 -10.27 -23.95
CA LYS A 162 -10.77 -9.23 -24.16
C LYS A 162 -10.58 -8.03 -23.24
N LEU A 163 -10.35 -8.28 -21.95
CA LEU A 163 -10.09 -7.21 -20.98
C LEU A 163 -8.74 -6.54 -21.27
N LYS A 164 -7.72 -7.31 -21.61
CA LYS A 164 -6.40 -6.80 -21.98
C LYS A 164 -6.48 -5.83 -23.16
N THR A 165 -7.17 -6.22 -24.22
CA THR A 165 -7.40 -5.35 -25.40
C THR A 165 -8.11 -4.07 -24.98
N LEU A 166 -9.19 -4.17 -24.22
CA LEU A 166 -9.95 -3.00 -23.76
C LEU A 166 -9.09 -2.05 -22.90
N VAL A 167 -8.24 -2.58 -22.02
CA VAL A 167 -7.34 -1.77 -21.21
C VAL A 167 -6.32 -1.04 -22.09
N ILE A 168 -5.73 -1.74 -23.06
CA ILE A 168 -4.76 -1.14 -24.01
C ILE A 168 -5.43 -0.03 -24.81
N GLU A 169 -6.61 -0.27 -25.39
CA GLU A 169 -7.38 0.75 -26.13
C GLU A 169 -7.63 2.01 -25.28
N LYS A 170 -7.98 1.83 -23.99
CA LYS A 170 -8.20 2.97 -23.10
C LYS A 170 -6.92 3.73 -22.74
N ILE A 171 -5.80 3.04 -22.64
CA ILE A 171 -4.49 3.67 -22.44
C ILE A 171 -4.08 4.46 -23.69
N GLU A 172 -4.28 3.92 -24.88
CA GLU A 172 -4.02 4.61 -26.14
C GLU A 172 -4.89 5.85 -26.29
N GLU A 173 -6.21 5.74 -26.05
CA GLU A 173 -7.12 6.89 -26.01
C GLU A 173 -6.64 7.99 -25.05
N MET A 174 -6.20 7.62 -23.85
CA MET A 174 -5.66 8.57 -22.87
C MET A 174 -4.36 9.22 -23.34
N ASN A 175 -3.48 8.47 -23.99
CA ASN A 175 -2.24 8.98 -24.58
C ASN A 175 -2.52 9.95 -25.71
N ASP A 176 -3.47 9.64 -26.59
CA ASP A 176 -3.89 10.50 -27.71
C ASP A 176 -4.45 11.85 -27.21
N ILE A 177 -5.26 11.80 -26.15
CA ILE A 177 -5.77 13.01 -25.50
C ILE A 177 -4.63 13.84 -24.89
N ARG A 178 -3.69 13.20 -24.22
CA ARG A 178 -2.56 13.86 -23.56
C ARG A 178 -1.63 14.53 -24.57
N GLU A 179 -1.42 13.91 -25.72
CA GLU A 179 -0.59 14.42 -26.81
C GLU A 179 -1.36 15.39 -27.74
N GLY A 180 -2.63 15.66 -27.44
CA GLY A 180 -3.45 16.61 -28.20
C GLY A 180 -3.93 16.07 -29.53
N ARG A 181 -3.76 14.77 -29.86
CA ARG A 181 -4.25 14.13 -31.07
C ARG A 181 -5.76 14.04 -31.11
N THR A 182 -6.37 13.85 -29.94
CA THR A 182 -7.83 13.82 -29.79
C THR A 182 -8.27 14.69 -28.64
N LYS A 183 -9.57 15.00 -28.55
CA LYS A 183 -10.15 15.75 -27.43
C LYS A 183 -10.86 14.81 -26.47
N ALA A 184 -10.71 15.07 -25.18
CA ALA A 184 -11.46 14.35 -24.18
C ALA A 184 -12.97 14.64 -24.30
N HIS A 185 -13.77 13.60 -24.28
CA HIS A 185 -15.23 13.67 -24.36
C HIS A 185 -15.87 13.21 -23.05
N ARG A 186 -17.04 13.75 -22.78
CA ARG A 186 -17.86 13.30 -21.66
C ARG A 186 -18.49 11.93 -21.98
N ASN A 187 -18.24 10.94 -21.14
CA ASN A 187 -18.72 9.57 -21.31
C ASN A 187 -20.00 9.23 -20.54
N HIS A 188 -20.77 10.24 -20.09
CA HIS A 188 -21.98 10.03 -19.29
C HIS A 188 -23.04 11.08 -19.60
N LYS A 189 -24.31 10.77 -19.29
CA LYS A 189 -25.46 11.66 -19.43
C LYS A 189 -26.03 12.13 -18.08
N ARG A 190 -25.27 12.01 -16.99
CA ARG A 190 -25.73 12.34 -15.62
C ARG A 190 -25.26 13.72 -15.20
N VAL A 191 -26.19 14.65 -14.94
CA VAL A 191 -25.92 16.00 -14.41
C VAL A 191 -25.16 15.93 -13.07
N GLY A 192 -25.54 15.02 -12.16
CA GLY A 192 -24.87 14.84 -10.88
C GLY A 192 -23.37 14.52 -11.00
N LYS A 193 -22.96 13.75 -12.01
CA LYS A 193 -21.53 13.51 -12.28
C LYS A 193 -20.82 14.79 -12.75
N CYS A 194 -21.48 15.64 -13.53
CA CYS A 194 -20.93 16.95 -13.90
C CYS A 194 -20.79 17.87 -12.69
N ASN A 195 -21.75 17.83 -11.75
CA ASN A 195 -21.75 18.67 -10.57
C ASN A 195 -20.59 18.36 -9.62
N SER A 196 -20.21 17.10 -9.50
CA SER A 196 -19.06 16.64 -8.68
C SER A 196 -17.74 16.58 -9.44
N CYS A 197 -17.70 16.90 -10.74
CA CYS A 197 -16.51 16.79 -11.56
C CYS A 197 -15.53 17.97 -11.32
N SER A 198 -14.29 17.68 -10.99
CA SER A 198 -13.23 18.70 -10.82
C SER A 198 -12.95 19.51 -12.11
N ARG A 199 -13.23 18.93 -13.29
CA ARG A 199 -13.05 19.57 -14.58
C ARG A 199 -14.30 20.32 -15.10
N ARG A 200 -15.37 20.43 -14.27
CA ARG A 200 -16.65 21.05 -14.67
C ARG A 200 -16.48 22.43 -15.28
N LYS A 201 -15.63 23.27 -14.69
CA LYS A 201 -15.47 24.67 -15.13
C LYS A 201 -14.91 24.78 -16.56
N GLY A 202 -13.99 23.91 -16.94
CA GLY A 202 -13.35 23.90 -18.26
C GLY A 202 -13.97 22.91 -19.26
N CYS A 203 -15.03 22.18 -18.89
CA CYS A 203 -15.63 21.17 -19.76
C CYS A 203 -16.62 21.81 -20.74
N PRO A 204 -16.38 21.78 -22.07
CA PRO A 204 -17.30 22.31 -23.08
C PRO A 204 -18.61 21.52 -23.14
N GLU A 205 -18.57 20.24 -22.77
CA GLU A 205 -19.71 19.32 -22.81
C GLU A 205 -20.45 19.20 -21.47
N ARG A 206 -20.22 20.11 -20.52
CA ARG A 206 -20.89 20.06 -19.21
C ARG A 206 -22.41 20.10 -19.34
N LEU A 207 -23.07 19.20 -18.64
CA LEU A 207 -24.52 19.24 -18.51
C LEU A 207 -24.92 20.36 -17.54
N ARG A 208 -25.95 21.08 -17.89
CA ARG A 208 -26.61 22.08 -17.03
C ARG A 208 -27.94 21.50 -16.54
N ASN A 209 -28.40 21.92 -15.37
CA ASN A 209 -29.78 21.64 -14.91
C ASN A 209 -30.73 22.37 -15.81
#